data_0f5f81249a2fbbff5fbd4d8b0935c8a9
#
_entry.id   0f5f81249a2fbbff5fbd4d8b0935c8a9
#
_cell.length_a   1.000
_cell.length_b   1.000
_cell.length_c   1.000
_cell.angle_alpha   90.00
_cell.angle_beta   90.00
_cell.angle_gamma   90.00
#
_symmetry.space_group_name_H-M   'P 1'
#
loop_
_entity.id
_entity.type
_entity.pdbx_description
1 polymer ?
#
loop_
_entity_poly.entity_id
_entity_poly.type
_entity_poly.pdbx_seq_one_letter_code
_entity_poly.pdbx_strand_id
1 'polypeptide(L)'
;MAAKREDCVLVTDDDERIAGIFTAKDLAFRVVGAGLKANNVTIAEIMTKNPLCAKTDTSATDALDLMVRKGFRHLPVMDENHDISGILDITKCFYDAMEKLERAYSSSKKLYDALEGVQAELGSSQPQQVIQYVEAVRQRMSGPTLESVLNGLPPTTVSVRTSVKEAAQLMRENHTTALLVQDQGQITGIFTSKDVVLRVIAAGLDPATCSVIRVMTPHPDFAPLDMSIQQALRKMHDGHYLNLPVMNKESDEIVGMVDVLKLTYATLDQVCLPNL
;
A
#
# COMPACT_ATOMS: atom_id res chain seq x y z
N MET A 1 14.55 -2.33 11.31
CA MET A 1 13.87 -2.57 10.04
C MET A 1 14.27 -3.92 9.45
N ALA A 2 15.47 -4.11 8.89
CA ALA A 2 15.81 -5.36 8.19
C ALA A 2 15.68 -6.62 9.07
N ALA A 3 16.25 -6.66 10.27
CA ALA A 3 16.25 -7.83 11.16
C ALA A 3 14.83 -8.28 11.59
N LYS A 4 13.90 -7.34 11.76
CA LYS A 4 12.51 -7.63 12.19
C LYS A 4 11.51 -7.52 11.04
N ARG A 5 11.96 -7.21 9.82
CA ARG A 5 11.12 -6.94 8.63
C ARG A 5 10.07 -5.85 8.85
N GLU A 6 10.38 -4.87 9.71
CA GLU A 6 9.50 -3.75 10.01
C GLU A 6 9.60 -2.66 8.94
N ASP A 7 8.47 -2.05 8.60
CA ASP A 7 8.40 -0.99 7.58
C ASP A 7 8.79 0.39 8.12
N CYS A 8 8.70 0.59 9.44
CA CYS A 8 9.11 1.82 10.13
C CYS A 8 9.77 1.52 11.47
N VAL A 9 10.43 2.52 12.04
CA VAL A 9 11.04 2.49 13.38
C VAL A 9 10.72 3.81 14.06
N LEU A 10 10.29 3.77 15.31
CA LEU A 10 10.23 4.95 16.17
C LEU A 10 11.63 5.24 16.72
N VAL A 11 11.94 6.51 16.78
CA VAL A 11 13.18 7.03 17.35
C VAL A 11 12.82 7.78 18.62
N THR A 12 13.50 7.42 19.72
CA THR A 12 13.30 8.05 21.02
C THR A 12 14.50 8.91 21.37
N ASP A 13 14.26 9.89 22.22
CA ASP A 13 15.31 10.66 22.92
C ASP A 13 15.83 9.90 24.16
N ASP A 14 16.70 10.54 24.92
CA ASP A 14 17.29 9.99 26.13
C ASP A 14 16.28 9.79 27.27
N ASP A 15 15.13 10.48 27.21
CA ASP A 15 14.00 10.34 28.15
C ASP A 15 12.97 9.29 27.68
N GLU A 16 13.31 8.47 26.67
CA GLU A 16 12.46 7.43 26.04
C GLU A 16 11.20 8.00 25.35
N ARG A 17 11.14 9.32 25.11
CA ARG A 17 10.02 9.97 24.40
C ARG A 17 10.22 9.91 22.89
N ILE A 18 9.11 9.96 22.13
CA ILE A 18 9.16 9.94 20.67
C ILE A 18 9.82 11.22 20.14
N ALA A 19 11.02 11.09 19.59
CA ALA A 19 11.74 12.15 18.88
C ALA A 19 11.45 12.16 17.38
N GLY A 20 11.17 11.00 16.81
CA GLY A 20 10.93 10.88 15.37
C GLY A 20 10.41 9.52 14.91
N ILE A 21 10.07 9.46 13.63
CA ILE A 21 9.76 8.21 12.90
C ILE A 21 10.66 8.11 11.68
N PHE A 22 11.12 6.91 11.40
CA PHE A 22 12.03 6.59 10.30
C PHE A 22 11.49 5.41 9.49
N THR A 23 11.44 5.57 8.17
CA THR A 23 10.88 4.61 7.22
C THR A 23 11.85 4.25 6.10
N ALA A 24 11.52 3.24 5.31
CA ALA A 24 12.29 2.89 4.10
C ALA A 24 12.34 4.06 3.09
N LYS A 25 11.27 4.86 3.01
CA LYS A 25 11.22 6.06 2.15
C LYS A 25 12.25 7.11 2.58
N ASP A 26 12.44 7.32 3.87
CA ASP A 26 13.43 8.28 4.38
C ASP A 26 14.85 7.87 3.98
N LEU A 27 15.20 6.58 4.11
CA LEU A 27 16.50 6.08 3.69
C LEU A 27 16.71 6.22 2.17
N ALA A 28 15.72 5.80 1.38
CA ALA A 28 15.81 5.87 -0.07
C ALA A 28 15.92 7.33 -0.57
N PHE A 29 15.11 8.26 -0.05
CA PHE A 29 15.00 9.62 -0.55
C PHE A 29 16.03 10.58 0.06
N ARG A 30 16.20 10.52 1.39
CA ARG A 30 17.03 11.49 2.13
C ARG A 30 18.50 11.09 2.23
N VAL A 31 18.82 9.81 1.99
CA VAL A 31 20.20 9.32 2.02
C VAL A 31 20.65 8.92 0.64
N VAL A 32 20.16 7.80 0.11
CA VAL A 32 20.67 7.24 -1.16
C VAL A 32 20.36 8.16 -2.34
N GLY A 33 19.11 8.60 -2.48
CA GLY A 33 18.69 9.54 -3.53
C GLY A 33 19.23 10.96 -3.37
N ALA A 34 19.70 11.34 -2.19
CA ALA A 34 20.43 12.58 -1.96
C ALA A 34 21.94 12.43 -2.21
N GLY A 35 22.43 11.23 -2.52
CA GLY A 35 23.84 10.94 -2.74
C GLY A 35 24.69 10.90 -1.46
N LEU A 36 24.05 10.83 -0.29
CA LEU A 36 24.72 10.72 0.99
C LEU A 36 25.14 9.27 1.26
N LYS A 37 26.22 9.09 2.02
CA LYS A 37 26.64 7.77 2.51
C LYS A 37 25.93 7.47 3.82
N ALA A 38 25.28 6.30 3.91
CA ALA A 38 24.52 5.91 5.08
C ALA A 38 25.34 5.91 6.39
N ASN A 39 26.64 5.63 6.30
CA ASN A 39 27.54 5.61 7.46
C ASN A 39 27.92 7.03 7.95
N ASN A 40 27.61 8.07 7.18
CA ASN A 40 28.00 9.46 7.48
C ASN A 40 26.82 10.30 7.96
N VAL A 41 25.64 9.71 8.14
CA VAL A 41 24.42 10.40 8.59
C VAL A 41 23.86 9.71 9.81
N THR A 42 23.31 10.49 10.73
CA THR A 42 22.59 9.98 11.89
C THR A 42 21.10 9.84 11.60
N ILE A 43 20.41 8.97 12.33
CA ILE A 43 18.96 8.82 12.21
C ILE A 43 18.26 10.14 12.52
N ALA A 44 18.73 10.91 13.50
CA ALA A 44 18.19 12.21 13.89
C ALA A 44 18.22 13.26 12.74
N GLU A 45 19.15 13.15 11.81
CA GLU A 45 19.24 14.04 10.63
C GLU A 45 18.24 13.69 9.55
N ILE A 46 17.88 12.42 9.43
CA ILE A 46 17.11 11.89 8.27
C ILE A 46 15.71 11.41 8.64
N MET A 47 15.37 11.29 9.93
CA MET A 47 14.02 10.94 10.38
C MET A 47 13.00 12.06 10.13
N THR A 48 11.73 11.74 10.18
CA THR A 48 10.68 12.73 10.33
C THR A 48 10.57 13.07 11.82
N LYS A 49 10.97 14.31 12.17
CA LYS A 49 10.99 14.81 13.56
C LYS A 49 9.56 15.14 14.01
N ASN A 50 9.31 14.99 15.31
CA ASN A 50 8.03 15.33 15.96
C ASN A 50 6.83 14.78 15.16
N PRO A 51 6.75 13.47 14.94
CA PRO A 51 5.65 12.89 14.19
C PRO A 51 4.32 13.16 14.87
N LEU A 52 3.25 13.27 14.08
CA LEU A 52 1.92 13.28 14.64
C LEU A 52 1.67 11.95 15.36
N CYS A 53 1.07 12.03 16.54
CA CYS A 53 0.75 10.89 17.36
C CYS A 53 -0.74 10.90 17.71
N ALA A 54 -1.33 9.72 17.90
CA ALA A 54 -2.64 9.56 18.53
C ALA A 54 -2.48 9.19 20.01
N LYS A 55 -3.52 9.38 20.79
CA LYS A 55 -3.61 8.86 22.15
C LYS A 55 -4.34 7.53 22.14
N THR A 56 -4.16 6.72 23.17
CA THR A 56 -4.86 5.42 23.33
C THR A 56 -6.38 5.56 23.41
N ASP A 57 -6.90 6.72 23.84
CA ASP A 57 -8.33 7.06 23.91
C ASP A 57 -8.88 7.63 22.59
N THR A 58 -8.01 7.92 21.60
CA THR A 58 -8.44 8.39 20.28
C THR A 58 -9.26 7.30 19.57
N SER A 59 -10.43 7.67 19.04
CA SER A 59 -11.25 6.71 18.30
C SER A 59 -10.51 6.21 17.05
N ALA A 60 -10.77 4.96 16.64
CA ALA A 60 -10.18 4.39 15.43
C ALA A 60 -10.55 5.22 14.18
N THR A 61 -11.77 5.77 14.14
CA THR A 61 -12.23 6.62 13.04
C THR A 61 -11.43 7.92 12.95
N ASP A 62 -11.22 8.60 14.08
CA ASP A 62 -10.43 9.84 14.10
C ASP A 62 -8.96 9.61 13.76
N ALA A 63 -8.39 8.50 14.23
CA ALA A 63 -7.03 8.11 13.88
C ALA A 63 -6.88 7.84 12.38
N LEU A 64 -7.81 7.09 11.77
CA LEU A 64 -7.82 6.83 10.33
C LEU A 64 -8.03 8.12 9.52
N ASP A 65 -8.97 8.96 9.90
CA ASP A 65 -9.21 10.26 9.26
C ASP A 65 -7.96 11.15 9.29
N LEU A 66 -7.26 11.21 10.43
CA LEU A 66 -5.99 11.92 10.54
C LEU A 66 -4.93 11.38 9.56
N MET A 67 -4.81 10.06 9.45
CA MET A 67 -3.84 9.42 8.56
C MET A 67 -4.17 9.71 7.09
N VAL A 68 -5.44 9.65 6.70
CA VAL A 68 -5.92 9.96 5.34
C VAL A 68 -5.66 11.43 4.98
N ARG A 69 -6.12 12.37 5.81
CA ARG A 69 -5.95 13.82 5.56
C ARG A 69 -4.49 14.25 5.48
N LYS A 70 -3.60 13.61 6.23
CA LYS A 70 -2.18 13.96 6.28
C LYS A 70 -1.31 13.12 5.36
N GLY A 71 -1.85 12.07 4.75
CA GLY A 71 -1.17 11.25 3.74
C GLY A 71 -0.02 10.41 4.29
N PHE A 72 -0.13 9.86 5.50
CA PHE A 72 0.89 8.96 6.06
C PHE A 72 0.32 7.60 6.49
N ARG A 73 1.16 6.58 6.41
CA ARG A 73 0.79 5.18 6.64
C ARG A 73 0.86 4.76 8.11
N HIS A 74 1.79 5.34 8.87
CA HIS A 74 2.11 4.90 10.22
C HIS A 74 1.83 6.02 11.21
N LEU A 75 1.02 5.75 12.23
CA LEU A 75 0.66 6.69 13.29
C LEU A 75 1.11 6.12 14.64
N PRO A 76 2.10 6.73 15.30
CA PRO A 76 2.45 6.37 16.66
C PRO A 76 1.29 6.61 17.62
N VAL A 77 1.14 5.73 18.60
CA VAL A 77 0.11 5.82 19.65
C VAL A 77 0.80 5.91 20.99
N MET A 78 0.39 6.89 21.80
CA MET A 78 0.90 7.13 23.14
C MET A 78 -0.22 7.00 24.16
N ASP A 79 0.14 6.61 25.37
CA ASP A 79 -0.76 6.60 26.50
C ASP A 79 -0.88 8.01 27.17
N GLU A 80 -1.59 8.07 28.29
CA GLU A 80 -1.79 9.30 29.06
C GLU A 80 -0.49 9.85 29.67
N ASN A 81 0.51 9.01 29.88
CA ASN A 81 1.83 9.39 30.42
C ASN A 81 2.80 9.82 29.31
N HIS A 82 2.36 9.81 28.03
CA HIS A 82 3.18 10.04 26.85
C HIS A 82 4.17 8.89 26.55
N ASP A 83 3.92 7.70 27.11
CA ASP A 83 4.68 6.51 26.80
C ASP A 83 4.18 5.87 25.50
N ILE A 84 5.10 5.22 24.77
CA ILE A 84 4.80 4.60 23.49
C ILE A 84 3.99 3.32 23.71
N SER A 85 2.71 3.33 23.31
CA SER A 85 1.84 2.16 23.34
C SER A 85 1.96 1.30 22.07
N GLY A 86 2.27 1.91 20.92
CA GLY A 86 2.41 1.17 19.68
C GLY A 86 2.41 2.04 18.42
N ILE A 87 2.22 1.39 17.27
CA ILE A 87 2.11 2.04 15.96
C ILE A 87 0.89 1.49 15.24
N LEU A 88 -0.01 2.37 14.80
CA LEU A 88 -1.05 2.01 13.85
C LEU A 88 -0.49 2.05 12.44
N ASP A 89 -0.74 0.98 11.68
CA ASP A 89 -0.52 0.92 10.24
C ASP A 89 -1.89 0.92 9.55
N ILE A 90 -2.19 1.98 8.78
CA ILE A 90 -3.49 2.14 8.11
C ILE A 90 -3.81 0.96 7.19
N THR A 91 -2.80 0.40 6.54
CA THR A 91 -3.01 -0.73 5.63
C THR A 91 -3.42 -1.98 6.38
N LYS A 92 -2.80 -2.25 7.53
CA LYS A 92 -3.17 -3.38 8.39
C LYS A 92 -4.57 -3.22 8.96
N CYS A 93 -4.88 -2.03 9.50
CA CYS A 93 -6.22 -1.73 10.01
C CYS A 93 -7.30 -1.91 8.92
N PHE A 94 -6.99 -1.48 7.70
CA PHE A 94 -7.90 -1.61 6.57
C PHE A 94 -8.12 -3.08 6.17
N TYR A 95 -7.06 -3.89 6.11
CA TYR A 95 -7.19 -5.33 5.81
C TYR A 95 -8.01 -6.07 6.86
N ASP A 96 -7.75 -5.81 8.15
CA ASP A 96 -8.50 -6.42 9.24
C ASP A 96 -10.00 -6.05 9.16
N ALA A 97 -10.32 -4.82 8.76
CA ALA A 97 -11.70 -4.37 8.55
C ALA A 97 -12.34 -5.04 7.32
N MET A 98 -11.63 -5.11 6.19
CA MET A 98 -12.10 -5.79 4.99
C MET A 98 -12.36 -7.28 5.23
N GLU A 99 -11.48 -7.97 5.92
CA GLU A 99 -11.66 -9.39 6.24
C GLU A 99 -12.93 -9.63 7.09
N LYS A 100 -13.18 -8.75 8.06
CA LYS A 100 -14.42 -8.80 8.86
C LYS A 100 -15.67 -8.57 8.01
N LEU A 101 -15.63 -7.61 7.10
CA LEU A 101 -16.74 -7.33 6.18
C LEU A 101 -16.98 -8.51 5.22
N GLU A 102 -15.94 -9.12 4.67
CA GLU A 102 -16.08 -10.30 3.80
C GLU A 102 -16.66 -11.51 4.54
N ARG A 103 -16.23 -11.74 5.79
CA ARG A 103 -16.80 -12.80 6.62
C ARG A 103 -18.30 -12.58 6.89
N ALA A 104 -18.69 -11.35 7.21
CA ALA A 104 -20.09 -10.98 7.40
C ALA A 104 -20.90 -11.17 6.12
N TYR A 105 -20.34 -10.75 4.97
CA TYR A 105 -20.95 -10.90 3.66
C TYR A 105 -21.10 -12.37 3.23
N SER A 106 -20.05 -13.18 3.43
CA SER A 106 -20.09 -14.62 3.12
C SER A 106 -21.18 -15.35 3.92
N SER A 107 -21.40 -14.91 5.16
CA SER A 107 -22.46 -15.44 6.00
C SER A 107 -23.84 -15.03 5.48
N SER A 108 -24.02 -13.78 5.06
CA SER A 108 -25.24 -13.30 4.44
C SER A 108 -25.53 -13.99 3.11
N LYS A 109 -24.53 -14.18 2.26
CA LYS A 109 -24.67 -14.89 0.98
C LYS A 109 -25.13 -16.34 1.17
N LYS A 110 -24.55 -17.07 2.12
CA LYS A 110 -24.99 -18.44 2.46
C LYS A 110 -26.45 -18.47 2.90
N LEU A 111 -26.92 -17.46 3.62
CA LEU A 111 -28.31 -17.34 4.00
C LEU A 111 -29.22 -17.09 2.79
N TYR A 112 -28.78 -16.23 1.84
CA TYR A 112 -29.50 -16.00 0.59
C TYR A 112 -29.55 -17.24 -0.29
N ASP A 113 -28.43 -17.93 -0.48
CA ASP A 113 -28.34 -19.17 -1.26
C ASP A 113 -29.26 -20.27 -0.66
N ALA A 114 -29.33 -20.34 0.67
CA ALA A 114 -30.24 -21.26 1.38
C ALA A 114 -31.74 -20.89 1.18
N LEU A 115 -32.07 -19.59 1.21
CA LEU A 115 -33.43 -19.10 0.94
C LEU A 115 -33.85 -19.34 -0.51
N GLU A 116 -32.91 -19.17 -1.47
CA GLU A 116 -33.15 -19.43 -2.89
C GLU A 116 -33.38 -20.93 -3.15
N GLY A 117 -32.65 -21.82 -2.46
CA GLY A 117 -32.87 -23.26 -2.51
C GLY A 117 -34.28 -23.67 -1.99
N VAL A 118 -34.73 -23.07 -0.90
CA VAL A 118 -36.06 -23.32 -0.36
C VAL A 118 -37.17 -22.77 -1.27
N GLN A 119 -36.95 -21.63 -1.93
CA GLN A 119 -37.90 -21.07 -2.91
C GLN A 119 -38.00 -21.91 -4.18
N ALA A 120 -36.90 -22.49 -4.65
CA ALA A 120 -36.88 -23.36 -5.83
C ALA A 120 -37.72 -24.66 -5.58
N GLU A 121 -37.75 -25.16 -4.36
CA GLU A 121 -38.60 -26.32 -3.96
C GLU A 121 -40.09 -25.95 -3.81
N LEU A 122 -40.43 -24.70 -3.49
CA LEU A 122 -41.79 -24.22 -3.25
C LEU A 122 -42.51 -23.71 -4.51
N GLY A 123 -41.91 -23.68 -5.68
CA GLY A 123 -42.59 -23.54 -6.99
C GLY A 123 -43.31 -22.22 -7.23
N SER A 124 -42.94 -21.11 -6.61
CA SER A 124 -43.55 -19.81 -6.83
C SER A 124 -42.71 -18.90 -7.74
N SER A 125 -43.38 -18.29 -8.73
CA SER A 125 -42.83 -17.32 -9.68
C SER A 125 -42.12 -16.18 -8.92
N GLN A 126 -40.83 -16.06 -9.13
CA GLN A 126 -40.03 -15.00 -8.52
C GLN A 126 -40.49 -13.60 -8.99
N PRO A 127 -40.72 -12.65 -8.10
CA PRO A 127 -40.94 -11.28 -8.50
C PRO A 127 -39.65 -10.73 -9.14
N GLN A 128 -39.70 -10.26 -10.37
CA GLN A 128 -38.58 -9.58 -11.07
C GLN A 128 -37.88 -8.51 -10.24
N GLN A 129 -38.58 -7.96 -9.26
CA GLN A 129 -38.05 -6.97 -8.30
C GLN A 129 -36.96 -7.54 -7.40
N VAL A 130 -37.00 -8.82 -7.02
CA VAL A 130 -35.96 -9.42 -6.17
C VAL A 130 -34.67 -9.64 -6.98
N ILE A 131 -34.80 -10.07 -8.23
CA ILE A 131 -33.66 -10.25 -9.14
C ILE A 131 -33.01 -8.89 -9.41
N GLN A 132 -33.78 -7.86 -9.70
CA GLN A 132 -33.28 -6.50 -9.92
C GLN A 132 -32.61 -5.92 -8.65
N TYR A 133 -33.17 -6.20 -7.47
CA TYR A 133 -32.59 -5.75 -6.22
C TYR A 133 -31.24 -6.45 -5.94
N VAL A 134 -31.16 -7.78 -6.14
CA VAL A 134 -29.93 -8.56 -5.99
C VAL A 134 -28.88 -8.08 -7.00
N GLU A 135 -29.27 -7.80 -8.24
CA GLU A 135 -28.39 -7.28 -9.28
C GLU A 135 -27.90 -5.86 -8.98
N ALA A 136 -28.76 -4.99 -8.47
CA ALA A 136 -28.41 -3.64 -8.03
C ALA A 136 -27.47 -3.65 -6.80
N VAL A 137 -27.69 -4.58 -5.87
CA VAL A 137 -26.78 -4.80 -4.73
C VAL A 137 -25.44 -5.33 -5.22
N ARG A 138 -25.44 -6.28 -6.16
CA ARG A 138 -24.22 -6.83 -6.76
C ARG A 138 -23.43 -5.77 -7.53
N GLN A 139 -24.09 -4.87 -8.27
CA GLN A 139 -23.45 -3.75 -8.97
C GLN A 139 -22.91 -2.68 -8.00
N ARG A 140 -23.61 -2.40 -6.90
CA ARG A 140 -23.09 -1.54 -5.83
C ARG A 140 -21.91 -2.15 -5.07
N MET A 141 -21.80 -3.47 -5.10
CA MET A 141 -20.72 -4.22 -4.44
C MET A 141 -19.52 -4.49 -5.36
N SER A 142 -19.65 -4.38 -6.69
CA SER A 142 -18.52 -4.26 -7.61
C SER A 142 -17.96 -2.84 -7.48
N GLY A 143 -17.17 -2.63 -6.42
CA GLY A 143 -16.53 -1.34 -6.14
C GLY A 143 -15.72 -0.82 -7.33
N PRO A 144 -15.12 0.38 -7.20
CA PRO A 144 -14.36 1.00 -8.29
C PRO A 144 -13.22 0.10 -8.74
N THR A 145 -12.88 0.19 -10.01
CA THR A 145 -11.78 -0.53 -10.63
C THR A 145 -10.47 0.25 -10.52
N LEU A 146 -9.34 -0.40 -10.81
CA LEU A 146 -8.04 0.24 -10.84
C LEU A 146 -7.97 1.37 -11.87
N GLU A 147 -8.73 1.28 -12.95
CA GLU A 147 -8.83 2.34 -13.96
C GLU A 147 -9.26 3.69 -13.33
N SER A 148 -10.20 3.67 -12.38
CA SER A 148 -10.72 4.88 -11.74
C SER A 148 -9.71 5.62 -10.86
N VAL A 149 -8.65 4.94 -10.41
CA VAL A 149 -7.62 5.52 -9.52
C VAL A 149 -6.31 5.82 -10.23
N LEU A 150 -6.14 5.37 -11.46
CA LEU A 150 -4.98 5.72 -12.28
C LEU A 150 -5.11 7.16 -12.79
N ASN A 151 -4.00 7.88 -12.75
CA ASN A 151 -3.91 9.26 -13.23
C ASN A 151 -3.47 9.36 -14.70
N GLY A 152 -3.45 8.25 -15.43
CA GLY A 152 -3.03 8.18 -16.83
C GLY A 152 -1.54 8.41 -17.09
N LEU A 153 -0.72 8.53 -16.03
CA LEU A 153 0.72 8.66 -16.17
C LEU A 153 1.37 7.27 -16.22
N PRO A 154 2.27 7.02 -17.17
CA PRO A 154 3.01 5.76 -17.23
C PRO A 154 3.91 5.64 -15.99
N PRO A 155 4.16 4.41 -15.51
CA PRO A 155 5.06 4.19 -14.39
C PRO A 155 6.50 4.55 -14.77
N THR A 156 7.25 5.06 -13.79
CA THR A 156 8.67 5.34 -14.00
C THR A 156 9.45 4.04 -14.18
N THR A 157 10.21 3.96 -15.26
CA THR A 157 11.02 2.79 -15.61
C THR A 157 12.52 3.10 -15.56
N VAL A 158 13.32 2.09 -15.26
CA VAL A 158 14.79 2.14 -15.29
C VAL A 158 15.36 0.92 -15.99
N SER A 159 16.56 1.05 -16.56
CA SER A 159 17.28 -0.08 -17.14
C SER A 159 17.81 -1.02 -16.06
N VAL A 160 17.95 -2.31 -16.36
CA VAL A 160 18.63 -3.31 -15.51
C VAL A 160 20.04 -2.88 -15.05
N ARG A 161 20.71 -2.01 -15.82
CA ARG A 161 22.06 -1.52 -15.54
C ARG A 161 22.10 -0.27 -14.67
N THR A 162 20.94 0.38 -14.45
CA THR A 162 20.83 1.57 -13.59
C THR A 162 21.36 1.25 -12.20
N SER A 163 22.17 2.17 -11.62
CA SER A 163 22.63 2.02 -10.25
C SER A 163 21.51 2.24 -9.26
N VAL A 164 21.62 1.64 -8.07
CA VAL A 164 20.67 1.86 -6.98
C VAL A 164 20.58 3.34 -6.60
N LYS A 165 21.71 4.06 -6.64
CA LYS A 165 21.75 5.50 -6.37
C LYS A 165 20.90 6.29 -7.37
N GLU A 166 21.07 6.06 -8.67
CA GLU A 166 20.28 6.70 -9.73
C GLU A 166 18.80 6.34 -9.62
N ALA A 167 18.49 5.06 -9.36
CA ALA A 167 17.11 4.62 -9.12
C ALA A 167 16.48 5.33 -7.92
N ALA A 168 17.21 5.48 -6.81
CA ALA A 168 16.70 6.20 -5.63
C ALA A 168 16.55 7.72 -5.90
N GLN A 169 17.40 8.32 -6.73
CA GLN A 169 17.21 9.70 -7.20
C GLN A 169 15.91 9.86 -7.99
N LEU A 170 15.66 8.97 -8.94
CA LEU A 170 14.40 8.96 -9.71
C LEU A 170 13.17 8.74 -8.84
N MET A 171 13.25 7.84 -7.83
CA MET A 171 12.17 7.67 -6.85
C MET A 171 11.87 8.98 -6.11
N ARG A 172 12.90 9.71 -5.69
CA ARG A 172 12.79 10.98 -5.00
C ARG A 172 12.19 12.07 -5.89
N GLU A 173 12.67 12.21 -7.12
CA GLU A 173 12.23 13.21 -8.09
C GLU A 173 10.77 13.02 -8.52
N ASN A 174 10.36 11.75 -8.73
CA ASN A 174 9.02 11.40 -9.14
C ASN A 174 8.08 11.12 -7.94
N HIS A 175 8.54 11.31 -6.71
CA HIS A 175 7.77 11.05 -5.49
C HIS A 175 7.16 9.64 -5.42
N THR A 176 7.83 8.64 -6.03
CA THR A 176 7.40 7.24 -6.05
C THR A 176 8.29 6.36 -5.19
N THR A 177 7.73 5.33 -4.57
CA THR A 177 8.49 4.36 -3.76
C THR A 177 8.85 3.09 -4.53
N ALA A 178 8.49 3.02 -5.81
CA ALA A 178 8.76 1.87 -6.68
C ALA A 178 9.03 2.31 -8.11
N LEU A 179 9.89 1.57 -8.79
CA LEU A 179 10.23 1.72 -10.20
C LEU A 179 10.13 0.36 -10.89
N LEU A 180 9.72 0.35 -12.14
CA LEU A 180 9.79 -0.84 -12.96
C LEU A 180 11.18 -0.95 -13.61
N VAL A 181 11.70 -2.17 -13.63
CA VAL A 181 13.01 -2.44 -14.24
C VAL A 181 12.80 -3.12 -15.57
N GLN A 182 13.37 -2.55 -16.61
CA GLN A 182 13.24 -3.06 -17.98
C GLN A 182 14.58 -3.51 -18.58
N ASP A 183 14.52 -4.53 -19.40
CA ASP A 183 15.60 -4.97 -20.27
C ASP A 183 15.07 -5.11 -21.69
N GLN A 184 15.71 -4.48 -22.67
CA GLN A 184 15.32 -4.51 -24.10
C GLN A 184 13.83 -4.18 -24.33
N GLY A 185 13.25 -3.26 -23.55
CA GLY A 185 11.84 -2.85 -23.65
C GLY A 185 10.85 -3.76 -22.91
N GLN A 186 11.32 -4.86 -22.33
CA GLN A 186 10.47 -5.77 -21.53
C GLN A 186 10.64 -5.49 -20.03
N ILE A 187 9.55 -5.48 -19.28
CA ILE A 187 9.61 -5.36 -17.82
C ILE A 187 10.04 -6.69 -17.23
N THR A 188 11.20 -6.65 -16.56
CA THR A 188 11.85 -7.82 -15.98
C THR A 188 11.80 -7.83 -14.45
N GLY A 189 11.51 -6.68 -13.83
CA GLY A 189 11.50 -6.56 -12.38
C GLY A 189 10.83 -5.31 -11.84
N ILE A 190 10.72 -5.26 -10.52
CA ILE A 190 10.32 -4.08 -9.75
C ILE A 190 11.37 -3.81 -8.68
N PHE A 191 11.73 -2.55 -8.49
CA PHE A 191 12.67 -2.09 -7.48
C PHE A 191 12.02 -1.04 -6.59
N THR A 192 12.08 -1.22 -5.27
CA THR A 192 11.34 -0.43 -4.30
C THR A 192 12.24 0.20 -3.24
N SER A 193 11.72 1.20 -2.53
CA SER A 193 12.41 1.79 -1.37
C SER A 193 12.72 0.75 -0.27
N LYS A 194 11.91 -0.31 -0.16
CA LYS A 194 12.13 -1.43 0.75
C LYS A 194 13.36 -2.25 0.35
N ASP A 195 13.58 -2.44 -0.96
CA ASP A 195 14.78 -3.13 -1.46
C ASP A 195 16.07 -2.33 -1.16
N VAL A 196 16.01 -1.00 -1.20
CA VAL A 196 17.13 -0.13 -0.78
C VAL A 196 17.55 -0.45 0.66
N VAL A 197 16.58 -0.60 1.57
CA VAL A 197 16.87 -0.95 2.98
C VAL A 197 17.38 -2.37 3.10
N LEU A 198 16.62 -3.34 2.60
CA LEU A 198 16.80 -4.76 2.92
C LEU A 198 17.93 -5.41 2.12
N ARG A 199 18.03 -5.07 0.83
CA ARG A 199 18.91 -5.77 -0.12
C ARG A 199 20.17 -4.99 -0.44
N VAL A 200 20.22 -3.69 -0.12
CA VAL A 200 21.38 -2.84 -0.40
C VAL A 200 22.06 -2.42 0.89
N ILE A 201 21.44 -1.54 1.67
CA ILE A 201 22.11 -0.95 2.85
C ILE A 201 22.33 -1.99 3.94
N ALA A 202 21.32 -2.79 4.29
CA ALA A 202 21.46 -3.84 5.30
C ALA A 202 22.40 -4.98 4.86
N ALA A 203 22.59 -5.18 3.56
CA ALA A 203 23.54 -6.13 2.98
C ALA A 203 24.95 -5.55 2.80
N GLY A 204 25.18 -4.28 3.17
CA GLY A 204 26.48 -3.63 3.04
C GLY A 204 26.93 -3.33 1.61
N LEU A 205 25.99 -3.30 0.65
CA LEU A 205 26.30 -2.99 -0.75
C LEU A 205 26.38 -1.48 -0.96
N ASP A 206 27.29 -1.05 -1.83
CA ASP A 206 27.40 0.35 -2.22
C ASP A 206 26.33 0.71 -3.28
N PRO A 207 25.40 1.63 -2.99
CA PRO A 207 24.36 2.04 -3.93
C PRO A 207 24.88 2.64 -5.24
N ALA A 208 26.09 3.20 -5.26
CA ALA A 208 26.67 3.83 -6.44
C ALA A 208 27.17 2.79 -7.46
N THR A 209 27.62 1.64 -7.01
CA THR A 209 28.19 0.58 -7.85
C THR A 209 27.28 -0.63 -8.01
N CYS A 210 26.27 -0.77 -7.17
CA CYS A 210 25.28 -1.84 -7.26
C CYS A 210 24.22 -1.51 -8.31
N SER A 211 24.06 -2.36 -9.33
CA SER A 211 22.97 -2.24 -10.30
C SER A 211 21.67 -2.81 -9.77
N VAL A 212 20.52 -2.25 -10.21
CA VAL A 212 19.18 -2.65 -9.72
C VAL A 212 18.84 -4.11 -10.02
N ILE A 213 19.39 -4.69 -11.10
CA ILE A 213 19.14 -6.11 -11.45
C ILE A 213 19.56 -7.08 -10.33
N ARG A 214 20.56 -6.72 -9.54
CA ARG A 214 21.07 -7.58 -8.45
C ARG A 214 20.15 -7.62 -7.23
N VAL A 215 19.32 -6.62 -7.08
CA VAL A 215 18.56 -6.33 -5.84
C VAL A 215 17.06 -6.11 -6.06
N MET A 216 16.61 -6.06 -7.31
CA MET A 216 15.20 -5.98 -7.65
C MET A 216 14.44 -7.27 -7.31
N THR A 217 13.12 -7.21 -7.30
CA THR A 217 12.26 -8.39 -7.35
C THR A 217 12.00 -8.71 -8.82
N PRO A 218 12.43 -9.88 -9.33
CA PRO A 218 12.17 -10.29 -10.70
C PRO A 218 10.71 -10.72 -10.87
N HIS A 219 10.20 -10.63 -12.10
CA HIS A 219 8.86 -11.08 -12.50
C HIS A 219 7.76 -10.60 -11.53
N PRO A 220 7.52 -9.27 -11.43
CA PRO A 220 6.49 -8.76 -10.54
C PRO A 220 5.11 -9.21 -10.99
N ASP A 221 4.21 -9.36 -10.03
CA ASP A 221 2.79 -9.55 -10.32
C ASP A 221 2.20 -8.30 -10.99
N PHE A 222 1.21 -8.52 -11.85
CA PHE A 222 0.43 -7.48 -12.52
C PHE A 222 -1.05 -7.59 -12.17
N ALA A 223 -1.76 -6.46 -12.28
CA ALA A 223 -3.20 -6.41 -12.21
C ALA A 223 -3.77 -5.85 -13.51
N PRO A 224 -4.89 -6.38 -14.02
CA PRO A 224 -5.58 -5.77 -15.14
C PRO A 224 -6.36 -4.53 -14.70
N LEU A 225 -6.61 -3.59 -15.64
CA LEU A 225 -7.33 -2.34 -15.42
C LEU A 225 -8.73 -2.54 -14.81
N ASP A 226 -9.42 -3.59 -15.23
CA ASP A 226 -10.77 -3.94 -14.80
C ASP A 226 -10.84 -4.61 -13.41
N MET A 227 -9.69 -4.88 -12.77
CA MET A 227 -9.66 -5.41 -11.41
C MET A 227 -10.22 -4.41 -10.41
N SER A 228 -11.08 -4.86 -9.48
CA SER A 228 -11.57 -3.99 -8.41
C SER A 228 -10.46 -3.61 -7.43
N ILE A 229 -10.59 -2.43 -6.82
CA ILE A 229 -9.62 -1.96 -5.79
C ILE A 229 -9.50 -2.99 -4.65
N GLN A 230 -10.61 -3.59 -4.22
CA GLN A 230 -10.61 -4.61 -3.17
C GLN A 230 -9.82 -5.85 -3.55
N GLN A 231 -10.00 -6.35 -4.78
CA GLN A 231 -9.23 -7.50 -5.28
C GLN A 231 -7.73 -7.18 -5.39
N ALA A 232 -7.40 -5.96 -5.84
CA ALA A 232 -6.01 -5.51 -5.92
C ALA A 232 -5.37 -5.42 -4.54
N LEU A 233 -6.05 -4.81 -3.56
CA LEU A 233 -5.58 -4.75 -2.17
C LEU A 233 -5.38 -6.15 -1.59
N ARG A 234 -6.32 -7.07 -1.82
CA ARG A 234 -6.18 -8.47 -1.39
C ARG A 234 -4.96 -9.14 -2.03
N LYS A 235 -4.81 -8.99 -3.35
CA LYS A 235 -3.64 -9.52 -4.08
C LYS A 235 -2.33 -8.99 -3.51
N MET A 236 -2.26 -7.69 -3.18
CA MET A 236 -1.09 -7.06 -2.57
C MET A 236 -0.82 -7.58 -1.15
N HIS A 237 -1.87 -7.79 -0.37
CA HIS A 237 -1.75 -8.34 0.98
C HIS A 237 -1.22 -9.78 0.96
N ASP A 238 -1.84 -10.66 0.17
CA ASP A 238 -1.48 -12.06 0.07
C ASP A 238 -0.06 -12.25 -0.49
N GLY A 239 0.33 -11.38 -1.44
CA GLY A 239 1.68 -11.34 -2.01
C GLY A 239 2.73 -10.59 -1.18
N HIS A 240 2.33 -9.95 -0.07
CA HIS A 240 3.21 -9.17 0.82
C HIS A 240 4.00 -8.04 0.13
N TYR A 241 3.40 -7.38 -0.87
CA TYR A 241 3.98 -6.23 -1.57
C TYR A 241 3.06 -5.00 -1.51
N LEU A 242 3.67 -3.81 -1.62
CA LEU A 242 3.00 -2.53 -1.43
C LEU A 242 2.75 -1.77 -2.74
N ASN A 243 3.28 -2.26 -3.85
CA ASN A 243 3.17 -1.64 -5.16
C ASN A 243 2.76 -2.72 -6.17
N LEU A 244 1.80 -2.38 -7.02
CA LEU A 244 1.25 -3.31 -8.01
C LEU A 244 1.17 -2.62 -9.38
N PRO A 245 1.94 -3.06 -10.37
CA PRO A 245 1.83 -2.61 -11.73
C PRO A 245 0.49 -2.98 -12.35
N VAL A 246 -0.09 -2.06 -13.13
CA VAL A 246 -1.38 -2.25 -13.79
C VAL A 246 -1.17 -2.33 -15.29
N MET A 247 -1.72 -3.38 -15.89
CA MET A 247 -1.56 -3.71 -17.31
C MET A 247 -2.88 -3.64 -18.05
N ASN A 248 -2.84 -3.10 -19.25
CA ASN A 248 -3.94 -3.22 -20.19
C ASN A 248 -3.82 -4.58 -20.90
N LYS A 249 -4.84 -5.42 -20.77
CA LYS A 249 -4.88 -6.77 -21.37
C LYS A 249 -4.91 -6.75 -22.90
N GLU A 250 -5.44 -5.68 -23.50
CA GLU A 250 -5.59 -5.56 -24.95
C GLU A 250 -4.28 -5.19 -25.65
N SER A 251 -3.50 -4.29 -25.04
CA SER A 251 -2.22 -3.83 -25.60
C SER A 251 -1.00 -4.54 -25.01
N ASP A 252 -1.18 -5.34 -23.94
CA ASP A 252 -0.10 -5.97 -23.15
C ASP A 252 0.93 -4.94 -22.60
N GLU A 253 0.46 -3.70 -22.43
CA GLU A 253 1.27 -2.59 -21.94
C GLU A 253 0.97 -2.28 -20.48
N ILE A 254 2.01 -1.88 -19.74
CA ILE A 254 1.82 -1.38 -18.37
C ILE A 254 1.42 0.09 -18.45
N VAL A 255 0.19 0.37 -18.02
CA VAL A 255 -0.43 1.68 -18.11
C VAL A 255 -0.31 2.50 -16.82
N GLY A 256 0.12 1.87 -15.74
CA GLY A 256 0.28 2.57 -14.46
C GLY A 256 0.84 1.68 -13.36
N MET A 257 0.97 2.28 -12.19
CA MET A 257 1.31 1.57 -10.96
C MET A 257 0.48 2.15 -9.81
N VAL A 258 -0.05 1.26 -9.00
CA VAL A 258 -0.79 1.62 -7.78
C VAL A 258 -0.01 1.17 -6.56
N ASP A 259 -0.09 1.95 -5.49
CA ASP A 259 0.42 1.57 -4.18
C ASP A 259 -0.74 1.33 -3.20
N VAL A 260 -0.47 0.54 -2.18
CA VAL A 260 -1.46 0.13 -1.18
C VAL A 260 -2.09 1.32 -0.47
N LEU A 261 -1.34 2.39 -0.22
CA LEU A 261 -1.83 3.57 0.49
C LEU A 261 -2.84 4.35 -0.36
N LYS A 262 -2.51 4.56 -1.66
CA LYS A 262 -3.40 5.21 -2.62
C LYS A 262 -4.73 4.45 -2.76
N LEU A 263 -4.67 3.11 -2.88
CA LEU A 263 -5.87 2.28 -2.96
C LEU A 263 -6.69 2.32 -1.67
N THR A 264 -6.04 2.27 -0.52
CA THR A 264 -6.70 2.38 0.79
C THR A 264 -7.43 3.72 0.92
N TYR A 265 -6.78 4.83 0.56
CA TYR A 265 -7.42 6.15 0.59
C TYR A 265 -8.60 6.24 -0.38
N ALA A 266 -8.44 5.78 -1.63
CA ALA A 266 -9.53 5.79 -2.59
C ALA A 266 -10.75 4.99 -2.11
N THR A 267 -10.56 3.94 -1.32
CA THR A 267 -11.65 3.17 -0.74
C THR A 267 -12.30 3.91 0.45
N LEU A 268 -11.49 4.52 1.32
CA LEU A 268 -11.98 5.26 2.49
C LEU A 268 -12.75 6.52 2.10
N ASP A 269 -12.28 7.26 1.09
CA ASP A 269 -12.99 8.44 0.55
C ASP A 269 -14.39 8.11 0.06
N GLN A 270 -14.59 6.92 -0.52
CA GLN A 270 -15.92 6.48 -0.96
C GLN A 270 -16.84 6.05 0.18
N VAL A 271 -16.29 5.53 1.26
CA VAL A 271 -17.06 5.13 2.45
C VAL A 271 -17.43 6.34 3.31
N CYS A 272 -16.56 7.35 3.36
CA CYS A 272 -16.75 8.56 4.19
C CYS A 272 -17.56 9.67 3.50
N LEU A 273 -17.81 9.62 2.19
CA LEU A 273 -18.52 10.67 1.42
C LEU A 273 -19.96 10.37 0.97
N PRO A 274 -20.75 9.46 1.54
CA PRO A 274 -22.16 9.34 1.14
C PRO A 274 -23.09 10.36 1.81
N ASN A 275 -22.62 11.32 2.62
CA ASN A 275 -23.47 12.29 3.33
C ASN A 275 -22.86 13.70 3.40
N LEU A 276 -22.63 14.34 2.25
CA LEU A 276 -22.55 15.80 2.16
C LEU A 276 -23.31 16.29 0.92
#